data_1d21f874c3d34252e585fb6ec468d845
#
_entry.id   1d21f874c3d34252e585fb6ec468d845
#
_cell.length_a   1.000
_cell.length_b   1.000
_cell.length_c   1.000
_cell.angle_alpha   90.00
_cell.angle_beta   90.00
_cell.angle_gamma   90.00
#
_symmetry.space_group_name_H-M   'P 1'
#
loop_
_entity.id
_entity.type
_entity.pdbx_description
1 polymer ?
#
loop_
_entity_poly.entity_id
_entity_poly.type
_entity_poly.pdbx_seq_one_letter_code
_entity_poly.pdbx_strand_id
1 'polypeptide(L)' 'MVELTLTVLLNFVGDKFCAYRSEGTDTYKSVLLAYSDASDKYGVNTVKTVIKDSQGLNFSAVAIALLKCPQHLK' A
#
# COMPACT_ATOMS: atom_id res chain seq x y z
N MET A 1 -10.37 12.67 -15.67
CA MET A 1 -9.15 12.30 -14.94
C MET A 1 -9.53 11.72 -13.58
N VAL A 2 -9.01 10.57 -13.24
CA VAL A 2 -9.31 9.95 -11.94
C VAL A 2 -8.34 10.52 -10.91
N GLU A 3 -8.87 11.15 -9.88
CA GLU A 3 -8.05 11.66 -8.80
C GLU A 3 -7.74 10.54 -7.81
N LEU A 4 -6.45 10.36 -7.52
CA LEU A 4 -6.04 9.36 -6.54
C LEU A 4 -6.25 9.91 -5.12
N THR A 5 -7.12 9.26 -4.38
CA THR A 5 -7.34 9.61 -2.97
C THR A 5 -6.53 8.65 -2.08
N LEU A 6 -6.34 9.06 -0.83
CA LEU A 6 -5.66 8.21 0.14
C LEU A 6 -6.38 6.86 0.31
N THR A 7 -7.71 6.89 0.36
CA THR A 7 -8.50 5.67 0.51
C THR A 7 -8.26 4.70 -0.66
N VAL A 8 -8.27 5.23 -1.88
CA VAL A 8 -8.04 4.41 -3.06
C VAL A 8 -6.63 3.82 -3.05
N LEU A 9 -5.65 4.65 -2.69
CA LEU A 9 -4.25 4.19 -2.61
C LEU A 9 -4.09 3.09 -1.56
N LEU A 10 -4.64 3.29 -0.38
CA LEU A 10 -4.53 2.29 0.70
C LEU A 10 -5.22 0.99 0.33
N ASN A 11 -6.37 1.06 -0.33
CA ASN A 11 -7.05 -0.15 -0.79
C ASN A 11 -6.20 -0.92 -1.81
N PHE A 12 -5.63 -0.20 -2.77
CA PHE A 12 -4.78 -0.83 -3.78
C PHE A 12 -3.54 -1.47 -3.16
N VAL A 13 -2.83 -0.69 -2.34
CA VAL A 13 -1.59 -1.16 -1.70
C VAL A 13 -1.90 -2.32 -0.76
N GLY A 14 -3.00 -2.22 -0.01
CA GLY A 14 -3.41 -3.29 0.90
C GLY A 14 -3.69 -4.59 0.18
N ASP A 15 -4.41 -4.53 -0.95
CA ASP A 15 -4.70 -5.72 -1.73
C ASP A 15 -3.42 -6.37 -2.26
N LYS A 16 -2.50 -5.55 -2.77
CA LYS A 16 -1.23 -6.05 -3.28
C LYS A 16 -0.36 -6.63 -2.18
N PHE A 17 -0.29 -5.93 -1.05
CA PHE A 17 0.45 -6.41 0.12
C PHE A 17 -0.06 -7.80 0.54
N CYS A 18 -1.36 -7.95 0.66
CA CYS A 18 -1.96 -9.23 1.07
C CYS A 18 -1.68 -10.33 0.06
N ALA A 19 -1.73 -10.01 -1.24
CA ALA A 19 -1.42 -10.98 -2.28
C ALA A 19 0.02 -11.46 -2.17
N TYR A 20 0.97 -10.54 -1.99
CA TYR A 20 2.38 -10.93 -1.85
C TYR A 20 2.62 -11.73 -0.57
N ARG A 21 1.99 -11.36 0.54
CA ARG A 21 2.12 -12.13 1.78
C ARG A 21 1.56 -13.53 1.62
N SER A 22 0.46 -13.68 0.91
CA SER A 22 -0.14 -15.00 0.66
C SER A 22 0.77 -15.90 -0.16
N GLU A 23 1.65 -15.30 -0.98
CA GLU A 23 2.63 -16.04 -1.76
C GLU A 23 3.89 -16.38 -0.99
N GLY A 24 3.98 -15.97 0.26
CA GLY A 24 5.15 -16.24 1.09
C GLY A 24 6.20 -15.14 1.09
N THR A 25 5.93 -14.01 0.45
CA THR A 25 6.85 -12.88 0.43
C THR A 25 6.91 -12.26 1.82
N ASP A 26 8.11 -11.87 2.28
CA ASP A 26 8.23 -11.29 3.61
C ASP A 26 7.53 -9.93 3.68
N THR A 27 7.28 -9.48 4.90
CA THR A 27 6.50 -8.26 5.17
C THR A 27 7.10 -7.03 4.51
N TYR A 28 8.39 -6.80 4.70
CA TYR A 28 9.06 -5.60 4.19
C TYR A 28 9.03 -5.58 2.65
N LYS A 29 9.37 -6.70 2.03
CA LYS A 29 9.39 -6.81 0.58
C LYS A 29 7.99 -6.66 0.00
N SER A 30 6.97 -7.22 0.70
CA SER A 30 5.59 -7.08 0.26
C SER A 30 5.14 -5.62 0.22
N VAL A 31 5.54 -4.82 1.21
CA VAL A 31 5.25 -3.38 1.23
C VAL A 31 5.91 -2.69 0.04
N LEU A 32 7.19 -2.96 -0.18
CA LEU A 32 7.92 -2.34 -1.29
C LEU A 32 7.29 -2.68 -2.64
N LEU A 33 6.93 -3.94 -2.84
CA LEU A 33 6.32 -4.39 -4.09
C LEU A 33 4.93 -3.77 -4.28
N ALA A 34 4.15 -3.67 -3.20
CA ALA A 34 2.83 -3.08 -3.27
C ALA A 34 2.88 -1.62 -3.69
N TYR A 35 3.82 -0.84 -3.11
CA TYR A 35 3.99 0.55 -3.49
C TYR A 35 4.58 0.71 -4.89
N SER A 36 5.45 -0.20 -5.29
CA SER A 36 5.97 -0.22 -6.65
C SER A 36 4.84 -0.41 -7.66
N ASP A 37 3.94 -1.35 -7.38
CA ASP A 37 2.77 -1.59 -8.23
C ASP A 37 1.85 -0.38 -8.29
N ALA A 38 1.65 0.30 -7.15
CA ALA A 38 0.85 1.52 -7.12
C ALA A 38 1.48 2.62 -7.96
N SER A 39 2.80 2.77 -7.86
CA SER A 39 3.51 3.77 -8.67
C SER A 39 3.42 3.47 -10.16
N ASP A 40 3.43 2.21 -10.53
CA ASP A 40 3.27 1.81 -11.94
C ASP A 40 1.86 2.13 -12.43
N LYS A 41 0.85 1.96 -11.57
CA LYS A 41 -0.54 2.18 -11.96
C LYS A 41 -0.93 3.66 -11.98
N TYR A 42 -0.53 4.40 -10.96
CA TYR A 42 -0.98 5.78 -10.76
C TYR A 42 0.07 6.83 -11.06
N GLY A 43 1.31 6.43 -11.22
CA GLY A 43 2.43 7.34 -11.43
C GLY A 43 3.16 7.64 -10.11
N VAL A 44 4.50 7.65 -10.17
CA VAL A 44 5.33 7.87 -8.97
C VAL A 44 5.01 9.19 -8.30
N ASN A 45 4.90 10.27 -9.08
CA ASN A 45 4.65 11.59 -8.51
C ASN A 45 3.27 11.68 -7.86
N THR A 46 2.27 11.04 -8.46
CA THR A 46 0.93 11.01 -7.90
C THR A 46 0.91 10.30 -6.55
N VAL A 47 1.56 9.14 -6.47
CA VAL A 47 1.64 8.38 -5.21
C VAL A 47 2.38 9.18 -4.15
N LYS A 48 3.52 9.80 -4.50
CA LYS A 48 4.28 10.63 -3.57
C LYS A 48 3.45 11.79 -3.03
N THR A 49 2.67 12.43 -3.90
CA THR A 49 1.82 13.55 -3.50
C THR A 49 0.75 13.12 -2.49
N VAL A 50 0.11 11.98 -2.75
CA VAL A 50 -0.91 11.47 -1.83
C VAL A 50 -0.31 11.15 -0.46
N ILE A 51 0.85 10.50 -0.44
CA ILE A 51 1.54 10.17 0.82
C ILE A 51 1.92 11.44 1.57
N LYS A 52 2.47 12.42 0.86
CA LYS A 52 2.88 13.69 1.46
C LYS A 52 1.70 14.45 2.06
N ASP A 53 0.58 14.47 1.33
CA ASP A 53 -0.61 15.22 1.76
C ASP A 53 -1.30 14.53 2.93
N SER A 54 -1.06 13.25 3.15
CA SER A 54 -1.71 12.52 4.24
C SER A 54 -1.08 12.77 5.61
N GLN A 55 -0.04 13.52 5.68
CA GLN A 55 0.71 13.93 6.88
C GLN A 55 0.44 13.12 8.16
N GLY A 56 1.44 12.45 8.65
CA GLY A 56 1.34 11.73 9.90
C GLY A 56 0.68 10.36 9.81
N LEU A 57 0.10 10.03 8.67
CA LEU A 57 -0.40 8.67 8.48
C LEU A 57 0.78 7.74 8.23
N ASN A 58 0.75 6.62 8.94
CA ASN A 58 1.82 5.65 8.84
C ASN A 58 1.48 4.60 7.77
N PHE A 59 2.21 4.63 6.67
CA PHE A 59 2.06 3.65 5.59
C PHE A 59 2.88 2.37 5.89
N SER A 60 2.88 1.95 7.14
CA SER A 60 3.60 0.74 7.53
C SER A 60 2.84 -0.50 7.12
N ALA A 61 3.55 -1.61 7.09
CA ALA A 61 2.94 -2.91 6.82
C ALA A 61 1.83 -3.23 7.82
N VAL A 62 2.00 -2.79 9.06
CA VAL A 62 1.00 -3.01 10.11
C VAL A 62 -0.33 -2.33 9.76
N ALA A 63 -0.26 -1.06 9.37
CA ALA A 63 -1.47 -0.32 9.00
C ALA A 63 -2.18 -0.97 7.81
N ILE A 64 -1.41 -1.36 6.80
CA ILE A 64 -1.95 -2.01 5.61
C ILE A 64 -2.59 -3.35 5.96
N ALA A 65 -1.90 -4.15 6.79
CA ALA A 65 -2.39 -5.45 7.20
C ALA A 65 -3.69 -5.35 8.01
N LEU A 66 -3.78 -4.34 8.87
CA LEU A 66 -5.00 -4.11 9.65
C LEU A 66 -6.20 -3.85 8.75
N LEU A 67 -5.96 -3.18 7.63
CA LEU A 67 -7.04 -2.84 6.71
C LEU A 67 -7.50 -4.03 5.86
N LYS A 68 -6.58 -4.88 5.43
CA LYS A 68 -6.89 -5.90 4.43
C LYS A 68 -6.65 -7.33 4.86
N CYS A 69 -5.62 -7.57 5.62
CA CYS A 69 -5.26 -8.94 6.01
C CYS A 69 -4.64 -8.99 7.41
N PRO A 70 -5.47 -8.76 8.44
CA PRO A 70 -4.98 -8.76 9.81
C PRO A 70 -4.34 -10.10 10.21
N GLN A 71 -4.67 -11.19 9.53
CA GLN A 71 -4.09 -12.48 9.81
C GLN A 71 -2.59 -12.55 9.55
N HIS A 72 -2.05 -11.61 8.79
CA HIS A 72 -0.63 -11.57 8.47
C HIS A 72 0.19 -10.68 9.43
N LEU A 73 -0.44 -10.19 10.49
CA LEU A 73 0.25 -9.37 11.50
C LEU A 73 1.16 -10.17 12.42
N LYS A 74 0.99 -11.45 12.47
CA LYS A 74 1.77 -12.31 13.35
C LYS A 74 3.16 -12.60 12.80
#